data_a14069814fde920494f7bc5560c445e2
#
_entry.id   a14069814fde920494f7bc5560c445e2
#
_cell.length_a   1.000
_cell.length_b   1.000
_cell.length_c   1.000
_cell.angle_alpha   90.00
_cell.angle_beta   90.00
_cell.angle_gamma   90.00
#
_symmetry.space_group_name_H-M   'P 1'
#
loop_
_entity.id
_entity.type
_entity.pdbx_description
1 polymer ?
#
loop_
_entity_poly.entity_id
_entity_poly.type
_entity_poly.pdbx_seq_one_letter_code
_entity_poly.pdbx_strand_id
1 'polypeptide(L)'
;MIRQEWIEKGYIDEAIPEGLDLKTEIRRLCEEKNAVVLAHYYTDGTIQDVADFVGDSLALAQIAEKTTADILVMCGVHFMAETNKILSPDKKVLIPDLNAGCSLAESCPAEELAKFKALHPDHKVVAYVNTSAAVKAHTDIVVTSTNARAIVESFPKDEKIIFAPDKNLGGYLNAVTGRNMLLWNGGCHVHEQFSIEKIVELKAAHPAAKVLAHPECKSGVLALADFIGSTAAILTFAQNDEATEFIVATESGILHEMMKRCPDKLFLPVPPSTGPCACNECGYMRLNTLEKLYNTLKYEWPTVELDEELRTEAKKPIIRMLELSK
;
A
#
# COMPACT_ATOMS: atom_id res chain seq x y z
N MET A 1 -0.22 26.48 17.02
CA MET A 1 -1.69 26.57 16.74
C MET A 1 -1.87 26.21 15.28
N ILE A 2 -2.74 25.25 14.97
CA ILE A 2 -3.02 24.85 13.60
C ILE A 2 -3.82 25.95 12.90
N ARG A 3 -3.39 26.35 11.70
CA ARG A 3 -4.05 27.42 10.93
C ARG A 3 -5.25 26.84 10.17
N GLN A 4 -6.30 27.64 10.02
CA GLN A 4 -7.52 27.23 9.28
C GLN A 4 -7.21 26.86 7.82
N GLU A 5 -6.31 27.59 7.16
CA GLU A 5 -5.88 27.32 5.78
C GLU A 5 -5.23 25.94 5.59
N TRP A 6 -4.51 25.42 6.61
CA TRP A 6 -3.94 24.07 6.58
C TRP A 6 -5.01 23.00 6.70
N ILE A 7 -6.01 23.25 7.58
CA ILE A 7 -7.15 22.33 7.73
C ILE A 7 -7.90 22.19 6.40
N GLU A 8 -8.13 23.30 5.70
CA GLU A 8 -8.82 23.29 4.40
C GLU A 8 -8.00 22.60 3.31
N LYS A 9 -6.68 22.73 3.33
CA LYS A 9 -5.76 22.05 2.39
C LYS A 9 -5.52 20.59 2.72
N GLY A 10 -5.64 20.20 3.99
CA GLY A 10 -5.31 18.87 4.46
C GLY A 10 -3.81 18.59 4.67
N TYR A 11 -2.95 19.62 4.58
CA TYR A 11 -1.51 19.56 4.81
C TYR A 11 -0.94 20.91 5.21
N ILE A 12 0.30 20.91 5.70
CA ILE A 12 1.03 22.13 6.07
C ILE A 12 1.94 22.55 4.92
N ASP A 13 1.71 23.75 4.40
CA ASP A 13 2.49 24.37 3.33
C ASP A 13 3.37 25.53 3.84
N GLU A 14 3.82 25.45 5.10
CA GLU A 14 4.76 26.43 5.65
C GLU A 14 6.08 26.40 4.89
N ALA A 15 6.59 27.60 4.59
CA ALA A 15 7.84 27.74 3.86
C ALA A 15 9.02 27.12 4.63
N ILE A 16 9.84 26.37 3.91
CA ILE A 16 11.07 25.81 4.47
C ILE A 16 12.15 26.90 4.54
N PRO A 17 12.84 27.06 5.68
CA PRO A 17 13.95 28.01 5.78
C PRO A 17 15.03 27.72 4.73
N GLU A 18 15.54 28.79 4.11
CA GLU A 18 16.60 28.66 3.12
C GLU A 18 17.86 28.00 3.71
N GLY A 19 18.42 27.03 2.98
CA GLY A 19 19.62 26.31 3.40
C GLY A 19 19.40 25.22 4.46
N LEU A 20 18.14 24.94 4.86
CA LEU A 20 17.85 23.88 5.81
C LEU A 20 18.05 22.50 5.18
N ASP A 21 18.87 21.65 5.80
CA ASP A 21 18.97 20.24 5.44
C ASP A 21 17.78 19.48 6.04
N LEU A 22 16.77 19.22 5.20
CA LEU A 22 15.55 18.56 5.61
C LEU A 22 15.77 17.16 6.17
N LYS A 23 16.72 16.39 5.60
CA LYS A 23 17.02 15.04 6.07
C LYS A 23 17.54 15.06 7.50
N THR A 24 18.48 15.92 7.79
CA THR A 24 19.04 16.12 9.16
C THR A 24 17.96 16.60 10.13
N GLU A 25 17.14 17.58 9.72
CA GLU A 25 16.11 18.14 10.60
C GLU A 25 14.96 17.15 10.86
N ILE A 26 14.55 16.35 9.89
CA ILE A 26 13.56 15.30 10.08
C ILE A 26 14.07 14.30 11.13
N ARG A 27 15.32 13.86 11.04
CA ARG A 27 15.93 12.96 12.02
C ARG A 27 15.95 13.56 13.42
N ARG A 28 16.39 14.82 13.55
CA ARG A 28 16.40 15.53 14.82
C ARG A 28 15.00 15.62 15.45
N LEU A 29 13.98 15.93 14.63
CA LEU A 29 12.59 16.01 15.10
C LEU A 29 12.05 14.62 15.52
N CYS A 30 12.40 13.56 14.82
CA CYS A 30 12.03 12.19 15.20
C CYS A 30 12.61 11.81 16.57
N GLU A 31 13.89 12.10 16.80
CA GLU A 31 14.54 11.85 18.08
C GLU A 31 13.93 12.70 19.23
N GLU A 32 13.75 14.01 19.00
CA GLU A 32 13.18 14.93 19.98
C GLU A 32 11.76 14.55 20.42
N LYS A 33 10.96 14.01 19.49
CA LYS A 33 9.54 13.73 19.72
C LYS A 33 9.23 12.25 19.96
N ASN A 34 10.23 11.41 20.04
CA ASN A 34 10.05 9.96 20.07
C ASN A 34 9.12 9.48 18.92
N ALA A 35 9.39 9.96 17.71
CA ALA A 35 8.61 9.67 16.52
C ALA A 35 9.32 8.66 15.61
N VAL A 36 8.55 7.83 14.92
CA VAL A 36 9.03 6.89 13.91
C VAL A 36 8.35 7.17 12.57
N VAL A 37 9.13 7.21 11.48
CA VAL A 37 8.65 7.39 10.11
C VAL A 37 8.53 6.02 9.43
N LEU A 38 7.31 5.69 9.04
CA LEU A 38 6.95 4.48 8.31
C LEU A 38 6.66 4.85 6.85
N ALA A 39 7.45 4.36 5.90
CA ALA A 39 7.28 4.66 4.48
C ALA A 39 6.89 3.41 3.69
N HIS A 40 5.89 3.55 2.82
CA HIS A 40 5.58 2.50 1.86
C HIS A 40 6.59 2.50 0.72
N TYR A 41 6.89 1.33 0.14
CA TYR A 41 7.77 1.18 -1.03
C TYR A 41 7.39 2.04 -2.23
N TYR A 42 6.14 2.52 -2.31
CA TYR A 42 5.64 3.35 -3.43
C TYR A 42 5.79 4.85 -3.21
N THR A 43 6.34 5.29 -2.08
CA THR A 43 6.70 6.71 -1.88
C THR A 43 7.94 7.07 -2.69
N ASP A 44 8.19 8.37 -2.81
CA ASP A 44 9.42 8.86 -3.43
C ASP A 44 10.68 8.32 -2.70
N GLY A 45 11.76 8.07 -3.44
CA GLY A 45 13.00 7.55 -2.88
C GLY A 45 13.58 8.45 -1.79
N THR A 46 13.37 9.76 -1.85
CA THR A 46 13.84 10.70 -0.82
C THR A 46 13.10 10.51 0.52
N ILE A 47 11.83 10.10 0.48
CA ILE A 47 11.04 9.71 1.65
C ILE A 47 11.52 8.37 2.20
N GLN A 48 11.74 7.39 1.31
CA GLN A 48 12.27 6.08 1.71
C GLN A 48 13.63 6.22 2.41
N ASP A 49 14.50 7.12 1.95
CA ASP A 49 15.84 7.35 2.53
C ASP A 49 15.81 7.95 3.95
N VAL A 50 14.76 8.67 4.33
CA VAL A 50 14.66 9.27 5.67
C VAL A 50 13.77 8.45 6.61
N ALA A 51 13.05 7.45 6.10
CA ALA A 51 12.19 6.60 6.89
C ALA A 51 13.00 5.67 7.81
N ASP A 52 12.44 5.41 9.00
CA ASP A 52 13.00 4.40 9.91
C ASP A 52 12.71 2.99 9.41
N PHE A 53 11.55 2.82 8.77
CA PHE A 53 11.14 1.54 8.18
C PHE A 53 10.50 1.79 6.81
N VAL A 54 10.98 1.01 5.82
CA VAL A 54 10.40 0.96 4.48
C VAL A 54 9.84 -0.44 4.26
N GLY A 55 8.56 -0.52 3.88
CA GLY A 55 7.90 -1.82 3.74
C GLY A 55 6.61 -1.79 2.94
N ASP A 56 6.00 -2.97 2.79
CA ASP A 56 4.62 -3.11 2.33
C ASP A 56 3.61 -2.89 3.48
N SER A 57 2.32 -2.90 3.14
CA SER A 57 1.26 -2.62 4.13
C SER A 57 1.26 -3.59 5.32
N LEU A 58 1.63 -4.87 5.12
CA LEU A 58 1.67 -5.85 6.22
C LEU A 58 2.83 -5.57 7.16
N ALA A 59 4.03 -5.38 6.61
CA ALA A 59 5.24 -5.10 7.40
C ALA A 59 5.06 -3.82 8.23
N LEU A 60 4.54 -2.75 7.62
CA LEU A 60 4.34 -1.48 8.31
C LEU A 60 3.26 -1.57 9.40
N ALA A 61 2.18 -2.33 9.19
CA ALA A 61 1.17 -2.60 10.22
C ALA A 61 1.76 -3.36 11.42
N GLN A 62 2.60 -4.38 11.16
CA GLN A 62 3.28 -5.14 12.21
C GLN A 62 4.26 -4.29 13.02
N ILE A 63 4.95 -3.34 12.37
CA ILE A 63 5.85 -2.40 13.04
C ILE A 63 5.06 -1.41 13.87
N ALA A 64 3.96 -0.86 13.34
CA ALA A 64 3.10 0.06 14.07
C ALA A 64 2.55 -0.56 15.38
N GLU A 65 2.19 -1.85 15.34
CA GLU A 65 1.71 -2.60 16.51
C GLU A 65 2.79 -2.74 17.60
N LYS A 66 4.05 -2.93 17.22
CA LYS A 66 5.14 -3.31 18.13
C LYS A 66 6.02 -2.16 18.61
N THR A 67 6.05 -1.04 17.91
CA THR A 67 6.93 0.08 18.23
C THR A 67 6.59 0.72 19.56
N THR A 68 7.61 1.22 20.25
CA THR A 68 7.50 1.99 21.51
C THR A 68 7.46 3.50 21.29
N ALA A 69 7.54 3.97 20.03
CA ALA A 69 7.46 5.40 19.72
C ALA A 69 6.09 5.98 20.13
N ASP A 70 6.08 7.26 20.51
CA ASP A 70 4.85 7.98 20.88
C ASP A 70 4.10 8.49 19.64
N ILE A 71 4.84 8.77 18.58
CA ILE A 71 4.33 9.31 17.32
C ILE A 71 4.68 8.37 16.16
N LEU A 72 3.66 8.01 15.36
CA LEU A 72 3.81 7.29 14.10
C LEU A 72 3.56 8.26 12.95
N VAL A 73 4.53 8.46 12.06
CA VAL A 73 4.32 9.24 10.83
C VAL A 73 4.21 8.26 9.67
N MET A 74 3.01 8.15 9.10
CA MET A 74 2.76 7.27 7.96
C MET A 74 2.99 8.01 6.65
N CYS A 75 4.12 7.79 6.01
CA CYS A 75 4.38 8.19 4.63
C CYS A 75 3.84 7.11 3.69
N GLY A 76 2.59 7.29 3.29
CA GLY A 76 1.81 6.36 2.49
C GLY A 76 0.47 6.99 2.15
N VAL A 77 -0.60 6.19 2.17
CA VAL A 77 -1.96 6.64 1.90
C VAL A 77 -2.87 6.50 3.13
N HIS A 78 -4.00 7.21 3.11
CA HIS A 78 -4.86 7.44 4.28
C HIS A 78 -5.27 6.14 5.00
N PHE A 79 -5.71 5.10 4.27
CA PHE A 79 -6.14 3.84 4.90
C PHE A 79 -5.00 3.14 5.67
N MET A 80 -3.72 3.40 5.32
CA MET A 80 -2.57 2.87 6.06
C MET A 80 -2.39 3.60 7.39
N ALA A 81 -2.58 4.93 7.39
CA ALA A 81 -2.58 5.71 8.62
C ALA A 81 -3.76 5.35 9.53
N GLU A 82 -4.97 5.11 8.96
CA GLU A 82 -6.10 4.54 9.72
C GLU A 82 -5.73 3.19 10.34
N THR A 83 -5.07 2.29 9.59
CA THR A 83 -4.64 0.99 10.09
C THR A 83 -3.66 1.14 11.28
N ASN A 84 -2.73 2.10 11.20
CA ASN A 84 -1.82 2.42 12.30
C ASN A 84 -2.59 2.94 13.53
N LYS A 85 -3.58 3.81 13.34
CA LYS A 85 -4.43 4.32 14.43
C LYS A 85 -5.29 3.24 15.06
N ILE A 86 -5.79 2.29 14.26
CA ILE A 86 -6.56 1.13 14.75
C ILE A 86 -5.70 0.24 15.62
N LEU A 87 -4.46 -0.04 15.23
CA LEU A 87 -3.54 -0.92 15.96
C LEU A 87 -2.91 -0.25 17.17
N SER A 88 -2.65 1.05 17.10
CA SER A 88 -1.96 1.84 18.12
C SER A 88 -2.81 3.05 18.55
N PRO A 89 -3.95 2.84 19.22
CA PRO A 89 -4.90 3.92 19.54
C PRO A 89 -4.33 4.99 20.46
N ASP A 90 -3.41 4.61 21.34
CA ASP A 90 -2.79 5.52 22.32
C ASP A 90 -1.69 6.39 21.70
N LYS A 91 -1.26 6.08 20.48
CA LYS A 91 -0.22 6.85 19.78
C LYS A 91 -0.82 7.96 18.92
N LYS A 92 -0.06 9.04 18.78
CA LYS A 92 -0.38 10.04 17.76
C LYS A 92 0.01 9.50 16.39
N VAL A 93 -0.96 9.42 15.47
CA VAL A 93 -0.71 8.99 14.09
C VAL A 93 -0.80 10.21 13.19
N LEU A 94 0.30 10.50 12.48
CA LEU A 94 0.43 11.60 11.55
C LEU A 94 0.51 11.06 10.11
N ILE A 95 0.06 11.88 9.16
CA ILE A 95 0.21 11.66 7.73
C ILE A 95 0.64 12.99 7.08
N PRO A 96 1.63 13.04 6.19
CA PRO A 96 2.10 14.30 5.60
C PRO A 96 1.03 15.08 4.83
N ASP A 97 0.05 14.37 4.27
CA ASP A 97 -1.04 14.96 3.49
C ASP A 97 -2.31 14.11 3.61
N LEU A 98 -3.40 14.69 4.11
CA LEU A 98 -4.71 14.01 4.19
C LEU A 98 -5.32 13.69 2.83
N ASN A 99 -4.88 14.35 1.75
CA ASN A 99 -5.33 14.06 0.39
C ASN A 99 -4.63 12.83 -0.21
N ALA A 100 -3.68 12.21 0.51
CA ALA A 100 -3.06 10.95 0.10
C ALA A 100 -4.07 9.80 0.19
N GLY A 101 -5.04 9.80 -0.72
CA GLY A 101 -6.10 8.81 -0.85
C GLY A 101 -5.66 7.52 -1.55
N CYS A 102 -6.63 6.71 -1.95
CA CYS A 102 -6.40 5.50 -2.75
C CYS A 102 -7.61 5.21 -3.62
N SER A 103 -7.44 5.22 -4.94
CA SER A 103 -8.54 4.95 -5.89
C SER A 103 -9.20 3.60 -5.66
N LEU A 104 -8.44 2.62 -5.21
CA LEU A 104 -8.96 1.30 -4.88
C LEU A 104 -9.86 1.35 -3.63
N ALA A 105 -9.41 2.05 -2.57
CA ALA A 105 -10.22 2.25 -1.37
C ALA A 105 -11.50 3.04 -1.66
N GLU A 106 -11.40 4.08 -2.49
CA GLU A 106 -12.53 4.91 -2.93
C GLU A 106 -13.55 4.12 -3.77
N SER A 107 -13.10 3.09 -4.49
CA SER A 107 -13.98 2.23 -5.31
C SER A 107 -14.93 1.34 -4.50
N CYS A 108 -14.76 1.26 -3.18
CA CYS A 108 -15.54 0.40 -2.30
C CYS A 108 -16.06 1.18 -1.07
N PRO A 109 -17.10 2.01 -1.22
CA PRO A 109 -17.75 2.68 -0.10
C PRO A 109 -18.35 1.68 0.88
N ALA A 110 -18.22 1.93 2.19
CA ALA A 110 -18.67 1.01 3.24
C ALA A 110 -20.16 0.69 3.15
N GLU A 111 -21.00 1.70 2.89
CA GLU A 111 -22.46 1.52 2.73
C GLU A 111 -22.81 0.60 1.54
N GLU A 112 -22.07 0.71 0.44
CA GLU A 112 -22.30 -0.13 -0.73
C GLU A 112 -21.84 -1.58 -0.49
N LEU A 113 -20.71 -1.76 0.21
CA LEU A 113 -20.28 -3.09 0.64
C LEU A 113 -21.27 -3.73 1.60
N ALA A 114 -21.81 -2.96 2.55
CA ALA A 114 -22.83 -3.45 3.48
C ALA A 114 -24.11 -3.89 2.74
N LYS A 115 -24.57 -3.13 1.75
CA LYS A 115 -25.69 -3.52 0.88
C LYS A 115 -25.39 -4.79 0.08
N PHE A 116 -24.19 -4.88 -0.49
CA PHE A 116 -23.76 -6.06 -1.24
C PHE A 116 -23.70 -7.31 -0.35
N LYS A 117 -23.13 -7.18 0.86
CA LYS A 117 -23.12 -8.26 1.87
C LYS A 117 -24.54 -8.70 2.26
N ALA A 118 -25.47 -7.76 2.42
CA ALA A 118 -26.87 -8.06 2.74
C ALA A 118 -27.59 -8.88 1.66
N LEU A 119 -27.21 -8.73 0.39
CA LEU A 119 -27.71 -9.57 -0.72
C LEU A 119 -27.09 -10.98 -0.72
N HIS A 120 -25.99 -11.18 0.01
CA HIS A 120 -25.24 -12.43 0.10
C HIS A 120 -24.96 -12.81 1.56
N PRO A 121 -26.01 -13.05 2.38
CA PRO A 121 -25.87 -13.20 3.84
C PRO A 121 -25.07 -14.44 4.27
N ASP A 122 -24.96 -15.43 3.39
CA ASP A 122 -24.20 -16.66 3.58
C ASP A 122 -22.71 -16.56 3.16
N HIS A 123 -22.25 -15.39 2.72
CA HIS A 123 -20.85 -15.18 2.33
C HIS A 123 -20.02 -14.54 3.44
N LYS A 124 -18.78 -14.95 3.57
CA LYS A 124 -17.75 -14.25 4.35
C LYS A 124 -17.14 -13.12 3.53
N VAL A 125 -16.88 -11.98 4.15
CA VAL A 125 -16.19 -10.87 3.50
C VAL A 125 -14.70 -10.93 3.82
N VAL A 126 -13.90 -11.15 2.79
CA VAL A 126 -12.44 -11.02 2.81
C VAL A 126 -12.10 -9.69 2.15
N ALA A 127 -11.60 -8.73 2.89
CA ALA A 127 -11.25 -7.43 2.34
C ALA A 127 -9.73 -7.24 2.24
N TYR A 128 -9.29 -6.83 1.07
CA TYR A 128 -7.92 -6.35 0.90
C TYR A 128 -7.72 -5.08 1.75
N VAL A 129 -6.55 -4.91 2.34
CA VAL A 129 -6.23 -3.84 3.28
C VAL A 129 -6.45 -2.42 2.71
N ASN A 130 -6.43 -2.29 1.37
CA ASN A 130 -6.65 -1.06 0.62
C ASN A 130 -8.12 -0.63 0.66
N THR A 131 -8.64 -0.44 1.85
CA THR A 131 -10.02 -0.06 2.18
C THR A 131 -10.03 0.85 3.40
N SER A 132 -11.08 1.66 3.57
CA SER A 132 -11.25 2.52 4.75
C SER A 132 -11.49 1.70 6.04
N ALA A 133 -11.31 2.34 7.19
CA ALA A 133 -11.71 1.77 8.48
C ALA A 133 -13.20 1.37 8.50
N ALA A 134 -14.07 2.17 7.87
CA ALA A 134 -15.50 1.88 7.76
C ALA A 134 -15.79 0.58 6.98
N VAL A 135 -15.06 0.32 5.90
CA VAL A 135 -15.16 -0.96 5.16
C VAL A 135 -14.67 -2.12 6.01
N LYS A 136 -13.55 -1.93 6.73
CA LYS A 136 -12.99 -2.96 7.61
C LYS A 136 -13.98 -3.37 8.71
N ALA A 137 -14.80 -2.45 9.24
CA ALA A 137 -15.83 -2.76 10.22
C ALA A 137 -16.93 -3.72 9.70
N HIS A 138 -17.12 -3.81 8.38
CA HIS A 138 -18.05 -4.73 7.73
C HIS A 138 -17.40 -6.02 7.23
N THR A 139 -16.15 -6.28 7.58
CA THR A 139 -15.29 -7.34 7.04
C THR A 139 -15.07 -8.45 8.06
N ASP A 140 -15.06 -9.72 7.62
CA ASP A 140 -14.76 -10.86 8.48
C ASP A 140 -13.25 -11.03 8.70
N ILE A 141 -12.44 -10.72 7.69
CA ILE A 141 -10.97 -10.73 7.76
C ILE A 141 -10.36 -9.80 6.70
N VAL A 142 -9.32 -9.07 7.10
CA VAL A 142 -8.50 -8.28 6.17
C VAL A 142 -7.37 -9.16 5.62
N VAL A 143 -6.91 -8.87 4.42
CA VAL A 143 -5.72 -9.48 3.80
C VAL A 143 -4.83 -8.41 3.16
N THR A 144 -3.57 -8.74 2.96
CA THR A 144 -2.63 -8.00 2.10
C THR A 144 -2.23 -8.87 0.91
N SER A 145 -1.61 -8.31 -0.13
CA SER A 145 -1.08 -9.11 -1.25
C SER A 145 -0.09 -10.19 -0.80
N THR A 146 0.57 -10.01 0.36
CA THR A 146 1.53 -10.96 0.92
C THR A 146 0.87 -12.22 1.49
N ASN A 147 -0.29 -12.09 2.16
CA ASN A 147 -0.93 -13.18 2.90
C ASN A 147 -2.29 -13.62 2.31
N ALA A 148 -2.82 -12.92 1.30
CA ALA A 148 -4.17 -13.16 0.79
C ALA A 148 -4.40 -14.61 0.35
N ARG A 149 -3.45 -15.22 -0.35
CA ARG A 149 -3.56 -16.62 -0.80
C ARG A 149 -3.67 -17.57 0.39
N ALA A 150 -2.76 -17.49 1.34
CA ALA A 150 -2.74 -18.35 2.51
C ALA A 150 -4.03 -18.21 3.34
N ILE A 151 -4.51 -16.98 3.53
CA ILE A 151 -5.75 -16.71 4.27
C ILE A 151 -6.98 -17.24 3.51
N VAL A 152 -7.08 -17.02 2.21
CA VAL A 152 -8.18 -17.55 1.39
C VAL A 152 -8.17 -19.09 1.40
N GLU A 153 -7.00 -19.73 1.31
CA GLU A 153 -6.85 -21.18 1.38
C GLU A 153 -7.19 -21.76 2.77
N SER A 154 -7.11 -20.96 3.86
CA SER A 154 -7.45 -21.39 5.22
C SER A 154 -8.94 -21.59 5.47
N PHE A 155 -9.81 -21.01 4.65
CA PHE A 155 -11.26 -21.24 4.73
C PHE A 155 -11.63 -22.62 4.18
N PRO A 156 -12.71 -23.28 4.70
CA PRO A 156 -13.28 -24.47 4.09
C PRO A 156 -13.50 -24.28 2.59
N LYS A 157 -13.33 -25.32 1.77
CA LYS A 157 -13.40 -25.18 0.31
C LYS A 157 -14.77 -24.78 -0.21
N ASP A 158 -15.83 -25.12 0.52
CA ASP A 158 -17.23 -24.78 0.26
C ASP A 158 -17.66 -23.44 0.86
N GLU A 159 -16.79 -22.79 1.65
CA GLU A 159 -17.07 -21.45 2.19
C GLU A 159 -17.26 -20.44 1.05
N LYS A 160 -18.38 -19.74 1.07
CA LYS A 160 -18.69 -18.69 0.12
C LYS A 160 -18.03 -17.40 0.57
N ILE A 161 -17.31 -16.76 -0.34
CA ILE A 161 -16.49 -15.57 -0.03
C ILE A 161 -16.87 -14.44 -0.99
N ILE A 162 -17.04 -13.24 -0.44
CA ILE A 162 -16.95 -11.97 -1.15
C ILE A 162 -15.53 -11.48 -0.98
N PHE A 163 -14.83 -11.20 -2.09
CA PHE A 163 -13.53 -10.56 -2.08
C PHE A 163 -13.65 -9.10 -2.55
N ALA A 164 -13.23 -8.15 -1.74
CA ALA A 164 -13.27 -6.72 -2.02
C ALA A 164 -11.91 -6.07 -1.66
N PRO A 165 -11.54 -4.90 -2.22
CA PRO A 165 -12.22 -4.22 -3.33
C PRO A 165 -11.63 -4.55 -4.71
N ASP A 166 -10.47 -5.26 -4.81
CA ASP A 166 -9.71 -5.46 -6.04
C ASP A 166 -10.15 -6.71 -6.80
N LYS A 167 -10.77 -6.51 -7.98
CA LYS A 167 -11.20 -7.62 -8.86
C LYS A 167 -10.04 -8.41 -9.45
N ASN A 168 -8.90 -7.76 -9.70
CA ASN A 168 -7.75 -8.41 -10.34
C ASN A 168 -7.05 -9.33 -9.34
N LEU A 169 -6.75 -8.83 -8.12
CA LEU A 169 -6.24 -9.67 -7.04
C LEU A 169 -7.22 -10.81 -6.72
N GLY A 170 -8.52 -10.51 -6.60
CA GLY A 170 -9.54 -11.53 -6.38
C GLY A 170 -9.61 -12.57 -7.51
N GLY A 171 -9.52 -12.12 -8.77
CA GLY A 171 -9.47 -12.99 -9.95
C GLY A 171 -8.22 -13.88 -9.98
N TYR A 172 -7.06 -13.30 -9.65
CA TYR A 172 -5.82 -14.07 -9.47
C TYR A 172 -5.97 -15.14 -8.38
N LEU A 173 -6.51 -14.77 -7.21
CA LEU A 173 -6.75 -15.71 -6.12
C LEU A 173 -7.73 -16.82 -6.53
N ASN A 174 -8.82 -16.50 -7.23
CA ASN A 174 -9.74 -17.51 -7.76
C ASN A 174 -9.00 -18.52 -8.66
N ALA A 175 -8.14 -18.02 -9.55
CA ALA A 175 -7.39 -18.87 -10.47
C ALA A 175 -6.39 -19.79 -9.75
N VAL A 176 -5.62 -19.28 -8.79
CA VAL A 176 -4.55 -20.07 -8.12
C VAL A 176 -5.07 -20.96 -7.00
N THR A 177 -6.23 -20.67 -6.40
CA THR A 177 -6.83 -21.48 -5.32
C THR A 177 -7.93 -22.41 -5.79
N GLY A 178 -8.39 -22.25 -7.05
CA GLY A 178 -9.54 -22.97 -7.59
C GLY A 178 -10.88 -22.59 -6.95
N ARG A 179 -10.95 -21.41 -6.31
CA ARG A 179 -12.19 -20.87 -5.72
C ARG A 179 -13.02 -20.11 -6.75
N ASN A 180 -14.27 -19.85 -6.41
CA ASN A 180 -15.17 -19.01 -7.18
C ASN A 180 -15.77 -17.94 -6.25
N MET A 181 -14.90 -17.08 -5.72
CA MET A 181 -15.32 -15.96 -4.86
C MET A 181 -16.11 -14.94 -5.66
N LEU A 182 -17.12 -14.32 -5.05
CA LEU A 182 -17.75 -13.14 -5.60
C LEU A 182 -16.79 -11.95 -5.47
N LEU A 183 -16.54 -11.25 -6.58
CA LEU A 183 -15.59 -10.16 -6.63
C LEU A 183 -16.30 -8.81 -6.65
N TRP A 184 -15.85 -7.90 -5.80
CA TRP A 184 -16.18 -6.49 -5.94
C TRP A 184 -15.53 -5.93 -7.21
N ASN A 185 -16.20 -5.02 -7.91
CA ASN A 185 -15.71 -4.50 -9.20
C ASN A 185 -14.84 -3.24 -9.03
N GLY A 186 -13.85 -3.26 -8.14
CA GLY A 186 -12.83 -2.22 -8.01
C GLY A 186 -11.49 -2.62 -8.65
N GLY A 187 -10.60 -1.66 -8.79
CA GLY A 187 -9.25 -1.89 -9.32
C GLY A 187 -8.31 -0.73 -9.01
N CYS A 188 -7.04 -1.01 -8.84
CA CYS A 188 -6.01 0.00 -8.65
C CYS A 188 -5.72 0.73 -9.97
N HIS A 189 -5.87 2.07 -10.00
CA HIS A 189 -5.67 2.85 -11.22
C HIS A 189 -4.26 2.72 -11.81
N VAL A 190 -3.24 2.46 -10.96
CA VAL A 190 -1.86 2.24 -11.42
C VAL A 190 -1.74 0.89 -12.11
N HIS A 191 -2.17 -0.20 -11.44
CA HIS A 191 -2.00 -1.56 -11.94
C HIS A 191 -2.93 -1.88 -13.14
N GLU A 192 -4.06 -1.16 -13.26
CA GLU A 192 -4.95 -1.23 -14.41
C GLU A 192 -4.35 -0.64 -15.70
N GLN A 193 -3.31 0.20 -15.61
CA GLN A 193 -2.73 0.90 -16.75
C GLN A 193 -1.53 0.20 -17.39
N PHE A 194 -0.99 -0.86 -16.82
CA PHE A 194 0.14 -1.56 -17.44
C PHE A 194 -0.22 -2.10 -18.83
N SER A 195 0.66 -1.83 -19.82
CA SER A 195 0.48 -2.24 -21.21
C SER A 195 1.15 -3.58 -21.49
N ILE A 196 0.36 -4.52 -22.01
CA ILE A 196 0.85 -5.81 -22.52
C ILE A 196 1.85 -5.58 -23.65
N GLU A 197 1.51 -4.67 -24.58
CA GLU A 197 2.34 -4.34 -25.73
C GLU A 197 3.71 -3.83 -25.29
N LYS A 198 3.75 -2.96 -24.28
CA LYS A 198 5.02 -2.45 -23.73
C LYS A 198 5.85 -3.52 -23.03
N ILE A 199 5.22 -4.46 -22.35
CA ILE A 199 5.94 -5.62 -21.79
C ILE A 199 6.56 -6.46 -22.92
N VAL A 200 5.83 -6.72 -24.00
CA VAL A 200 6.33 -7.47 -25.16
C VAL A 200 7.49 -6.72 -25.83
N GLU A 201 7.38 -5.39 -26.02
CA GLU A 201 8.46 -4.54 -26.54
C GLU A 201 9.72 -4.62 -25.68
N LEU A 202 9.56 -4.47 -24.33
CA LEU A 202 10.67 -4.57 -23.39
C LEU A 202 11.29 -5.97 -23.38
N LYS A 203 10.47 -7.02 -23.43
CA LYS A 203 10.96 -8.40 -23.50
C LYS A 203 11.69 -8.69 -24.80
N ALA A 204 11.30 -8.08 -25.93
CA ALA A 204 12.02 -8.20 -27.20
C ALA A 204 13.38 -7.48 -27.15
N ALA A 205 13.47 -6.32 -26.48
CA ALA A 205 14.71 -5.57 -26.30
C ALA A 205 15.64 -6.22 -25.23
N HIS A 206 15.07 -6.88 -24.24
CA HIS A 206 15.75 -7.54 -23.12
C HIS A 206 15.29 -9.01 -22.99
N PRO A 207 15.70 -9.90 -23.90
CA PRO A 207 15.19 -11.29 -23.95
C PRO A 207 15.47 -12.10 -22.67
N ALA A 208 16.56 -11.79 -21.96
CA ALA A 208 16.95 -12.45 -20.72
C ALA A 208 16.19 -11.91 -19.48
N ALA A 209 15.53 -10.74 -19.58
CA ALA A 209 14.85 -10.12 -18.45
C ALA A 209 13.66 -10.97 -18.00
N LYS A 210 13.50 -11.16 -16.68
CA LYS A 210 12.31 -11.77 -16.09
C LYS A 210 11.24 -10.71 -15.82
N VAL A 211 9.99 -11.04 -16.11
CA VAL A 211 8.84 -10.18 -15.86
C VAL A 211 8.32 -10.45 -14.45
N LEU A 212 8.31 -9.43 -13.60
CA LEU A 212 7.79 -9.48 -12.24
C LEU A 212 6.50 -8.66 -12.18
N ALA A 213 5.40 -9.24 -11.71
CA ALA A 213 4.11 -8.56 -11.69
C ALA A 213 3.43 -8.62 -10.32
N HIS A 214 2.80 -7.52 -9.93
CA HIS A 214 1.92 -7.48 -8.77
C HIS A 214 0.55 -8.11 -9.12
N PRO A 215 -0.09 -8.87 -8.21
CA PRO A 215 -1.36 -9.56 -8.50
C PRO A 215 -2.56 -8.61 -8.71
N GLU A 216 -2.43 -7.31 -8.45
CA GLU A 216 -3.41 -6.28 -8.85
C GLU A 216 -3.39 -5.98 -10.36
N CYS A 217 -2.41 -6.48 -11.10
CA CYS A 217 -2.35 -6.34 -12.55
C CYS A 217 -3.46 -7.14 -13.24
N LYS A 218 -3.90 -6.66 -14.41
CA LYS A 218 -4.83 -7.40 -15.27
C LYS A 218 -4.30 -8.78 -15.63
N SER A 219 -5.20 -9.74 -15.81
CA SER A 219 -4.85 -11.13 -16.14
C SER A 219 -3.92 -11.26 -17.35
N GLY A 220 -4.06 -10.39 -18.37
CA GLY A 220 -3.17 -10.39 -19.53
C GLY A 220 -1.72 -10.02 -19.20
N VAL A 221 -1.49 -9.13 -18.22
CA VAL A 221 -0.15 -8.81 -17.69
C VAL A 221 0.39 -9.97 -16.87
N LEU A 222 -0.46 -10.55 -16.00
CA LEU A 222 -0.08 -11.69 -15.17
C LEU A 222 0.30 -12.91 -16.01
N ALA A 223 -0.33 -13.10 -17.16
CA ALA A 223 -0.01 -14.20 -18.09
C ALA A 223 1.40 -14.09 -18.73
N LEU A 224 2.00 -12.92 -18.72
CA LEU A 224 3.37 -12.68 -19.21
C LEU A 224 4.42 -12.73 -18.09
N ALA A 225 4.00 -12.82 -16.83
CA ALA A 225 4.90 -12.74 -15.69
C ALA A 225 5.64 -14.06 -15.44
N ASP A 226 6.95 -13.98 -15.23
CA ASP A 226 7.76 -15.08 -14.73
C ASP A 226 7.58 -15.27 -13.22
N PHE A 227 7.21 -14.18 -12.51
CA PHE A 227 6.90 -14.20 -11.08
C PHE A 227 5.74 -13.24 -10.77
N ILE A 228 4.79 -13.72 -9.98
CA ILE A 228 3.67 -12.92 -9.46
C ILE A 228 3.74 -12.93 -7.94
N GLY A 229 3.76 -11.74 -7.33
CA GLY A 229 3.83 -11.63 -5.87
C GLY A 229 3.58 -10.21 -5.36
N SER A 230 3.48 -10.10 -4.03
CA SER A 230 3.43 -8.79 -3.36
C SER A 230 4.68 -7.97 -3.63
N THR A 231 4.64 -6.68 -3.33
CA THR A 231 5.79 -5.78 -3.49
C THR A 231 7.04 -6.31 -2.77
N ALA A 232 6.88 -6.78 -1.53
CA ALA A 232 7.98 -7.39 -0.77
C ALA A 232 8.48 -8.71 -1.41
N ALA A 233 7.56 -9.54 -1.93
CA ALA A 233 7.91 -10.79 -2.59
C ALA A 233 8.65 -10.55 -3.91
N ILE A 234 8.24 -9.54 -4.70
CA ILE A 234 8.93 -9.11 -5.92
C ILE A 234 10.38 -8.68 -5.61
N LEU A 235 10.57 -7.86 -4.59
CA LEU A 235 11.90 -7.44 -4.14
C LEU A 235 12.75 -8.63 -3.71
N THR A 236 12.20 -9.52 -2.88
CA THR A 236 12.89 -10.72 -2.40
C THR A 236 13.24 -11.67 -3.55
N PHE A 237 12.34 -11.85 -4.52
CA PHE A 237 12.60 -12.65 -5.72
C PHE A 237 13.78 -12.07 -6.51
N ALA A 238 13.76 -10.76 -6.76
CA ALA A 238 14.83 -10.09 -7.50
C ALA A 238 16.20 -10.17 -6.79
N GLN A 239 16.22 -10.18 -5.45
CA GLN A 239 17.45 -10.35 -4.68
C GLN A 239 18.06 -11.75 -4.82
N ASN A 240 17.23 -12.79 -4.83
CA ASN A 240 17.65 -14.18 -4.75
C ASN A 240 17.77 -14.88 -6.12
N ASP A 241 17.18 -14.33 -7.17
CA ASP A 241 17.23 -14.90 -8.52
C ASP A 241 18.56 -14.57 -9.22
N GLU A 242 19.04 -15.48 -10.06
CA GLU A 242 20.30 -15.33 -10.80
C GLU A 242 20.18 -14.35 -11.98
N ALA A 243 18.98 -14.01 -12.43
CA ALA A 243 18.77 -13.02 -13.50
C ALA A 243 19.31 -11.65 -13.09
N THR A 244 19.87 -10.94 -14.05
CA THR A 244 20.44 -9.60 -13.86
C THR A 244 19.56 -8.50 -14.45
N GLU A 245 18.50 -8.85 -15.15
CA GLU A 245 17.56 -7.91 -15.78
C GLU A 245 16.13 -8.30 -15.40
N PHE A 246 15.33 -7.31 -15.00
CA PHE A 246 13.94 -7.50 -14.61
C PHE A 246 13.04 -6.42 -15.20
N ILE A 247 11.92 -6.83 -15.77
CA ILE A 247 10.81 -5.97 -16.20
C ILE A 247 9.80 -5.96 -15.05
N VAL A 248 9.54 -4.78 -14.47
CA VAL A 248 8.78 -4.67 -13.21
C VAL A 248 7.41 -4.05 -13.47
N ALA A 249 6.36 -4.87 -13.36
CA ALA A 249 4.96 -4.48 -13.48
C ALA A 249 4.32 -4.28 -12.11
N THR A 250 4.77 -3.25 -11.40
CA THR A 250 4.15 -2.68 -10.20
C THR A 250 4.52 -1.21 -10.12
N GLU A 251 4.02 -0.49 -9.12
CA GLU A 251 4.30 0.94 -8.92
C GLU A 251 5.81 1.18 -8.81
N SER A 252 6.30 2.21 -9.51
CA SER A 252 7.73 2.39 -9.75
C SER A 252 8.57 2.82 -8.53
N GLY A 253 7.96 3.26 -7.45
CA GLY A 253 8.67 3.63 -6.22
C GLY A 253 9.48 2.49 -5.61
N ILE A 254 9.05 1.23 -5.83
CA ILE A 254 9.81 0.05 -5.38
C ILE A 254 11.21 -0.03 -5.99
N LEU A 255 11.41 0.56 -7.18
CA LEU A 255 12.68 0.50 -7.89
C LEU A 255 13.82 1.15 -7.09
N HIS A 256 13.51 2.15 -6.24
CA HIS A 256 14.50 2.76 -5.35
C HIS A 256 15.14 1.70 -4.43
N GLU A 257 14.31 0.94 -3.72
CA GLU A 257 14.82 -0.15 -2.85
C GLU A 257 15.40 -1.32 -3.65
N MET A 258 14.87 -1.63 -4.84
CA MET A 258 15.42 -2.67 -5.70
C MET A 258 16.84 -2.31 -6.16
N MET A 259 17.07 -1.10 -6.66
CA MET A 259 18.41 -0.63 -7.07
C MET A 259 19.36 -0.52 -5.89
N LYS A 260 18.89 -0.08 -4.73
CA LYS A 260 19.69 0.02 -3.51
C LYS A 260 20.17 -1.34 -3.01
N ARG A 261 19.31 -2.37 -3.08
CA ARG A 261 19.60 -3.72 -2.58
C ARG A 261 20.27 -4.62 -3.62
N CYS A 262 20.12 -4.30 -4.90
CA CYS A 262 20.66 -5.07 -6.02
C CYS A 262 21.34 -4.12 -7.02
N PRO A 263 22.45 -3.45 -6.67
CA PRO A 263 23.07 -2.42 -7.49
C PRO A 263 23.63 -2.94 -8.82
N ASP A 264 23.88 -4.25 -8.93
CA ASP A 264 24.41 -4.89 -10.14
C ASP A 264 23.31 -5.40 -11.08
N LYS A 265 22.02 -5.14 -10.78
CA LYS A 265 20.88 -5.60 -11.58
C LYS A 265 20.15 -4.44 -12.24
N LEU A 266 19.62 -4.70 -13.43
CA LEU A 266 18.83 -3.74 -14.20
C LEU A 266 17.34 -3.96 -13.93
N PHE A 267 16.65 -2.88 -13.56
CA PHE A 267 15.21 -2.86 -13.33
C PHE A 267 14.52 -1.93 -14.31
N LEU A 268 13.63 -2.47 -15.11
CA LEU A 268 12.91 -1.77 -16.18
C LEU A 268 11.44 -1.62 -15.78
N PRO A 269 10.96 -0.42 -15.43
CA PRO A 269 9.55 -0.22 -15.13
C PRO A 269 8.70 -0.42 -16.39
N VAL A 270 7.55 -1.06 -16.25
CA VAL A 270 6.59 -1.17 -17.34
C VAL A 270 5.87 0.17 -17.50
N PRO A 271 5.89 0.80 -18.69
CA PRO A 271 5.15 2.03 -18.93
C PRO A 271 3.64 1.82 -18.92
N PRO A 272 2.84 2.88 -18.61
CA PRO A 272 1.40 2.83 -18.77
C PRO A 272 1.01 2.74 -20.26
N SER A 273 -0.21 2.28 -20.51
CA SER A 273 -0.78 2.18 -21.87
C SER A 273 -1.02 3.56 -22.51
N THR A 274 -1.18 4.61 -21.71
CA THR A 274 -1.45 5.97 -22.16
C THR A 274 -0.62 6.98 -21.36
N GLY A 275 -0.17 8.05 -22.02
CA GLY A 275 0.57 9.15 -21.38
C GLY A 275 2.06 9.19 -21.74
N PRO A 276 2.69 10.35 -21.53
CA PRO A 276 4.10 10.59 -21.88
C PRO A 276 5.10 10.01 -20.84
N CYS A 277 4.64 9.56 -19.67
CA CYS A 277 5.49 9.05 -18.61
C CYS A 277 5.99 7.64 -18.93
N ALA A 278 7.28 7.40 -18.71
CA ALA A 278 7.87 6.08 -18.89
C ALA A 278 7.65 5.15 -17.67
N CYS A 279 7.10 5.65 -16.58
CA CYS A 279 6.85 4.92 -15.34
C CYS A 279 5.40 5.08 -14.88
N ASN A 280 4.91 4.07 -14.19
CA ASN A 280 3.56 4.06 -13.63
C ASN A 280 3.63 4.42 -12.14
N GLU A 281 3.35 5.66 -11.81
CA GLU A 281 3.46 6.23 -10.47
C GLU A 281 2.09 6.45 -9.83
N CYS A 282 2.00 6.20 -8.53
CA CYS A 282 0.83 6.53 -7.74
C CYS A 282 0.88 7.99 -7.28
N GLY A 283 0.05 8.86 -7.89
CA GLY A 283 -0.03 10.27 -7.53
C GLY A 283 -0.32 10.50 -6.04
N TYR A 284 -1.11 9.65 -5.41
CA TYR A 284 -1.39 9.74 -3.98
C TYR A 284 -0.15 9.49 -3.11
N MET A 285 0.67 8.50 -3.46
CA MET A 285 1.93 8.22 -2.75
C MET A 285 2.94 9.37 -2.90
N ARG A 286 2.94 10.05 -4.06
CA ARG A 286 3.81 11.21 -4.36
C ARG A 286 3.39 12.49 -3.60
N LEU A 287 2.24 12.52 -2.94
CA LEU A 287 1.86 13.64 -2.05
C LEU A 287 2.73 13.69 -0.78
N ASN A 288 3.39 12.60 -0.42
CA ASN A 288 4.36 12.57 0.67
C ASN A 288 5.70 13.16 0.18
N THR A 289 6.00 14.40 0.53
CA THR A 289 7.26 15.07 0.21
C THR A 289 8.08 15.36 1.48
N LEU A 290 9.38 15.61 1.34
CA LEU A 290 10.24 15.94 2.50
C LEU A 290 9.75 17.20 3.23
N GLU A 291 9.29 18.20 2.50
CA GLU A 291 8.78 19.47 3.05
C GLU A 291 7.53 19.23 3.90
N LYS A 292 6.57 18.43 3.37
CA LYS A 292 5.37 18.07 4.12
C LYS A 292 5.71 17.21 5.32
N LEU A 293 6.60 16.23 5.19
CA LEU A 293 7.05 15.39 6.30
C LEU A 293 7.71 16.23 7.41
N TYR A 294 8.63 17.13 7.05
CA TYR A 294 9.26 18.05 8.01
C TYR A 294 8.22 18.90 8.73
N ASN A 295 7.32 19.53 7.98
CA ASN A 295 6.27 20.38 8.56
C ASN A 295 5.33 19.55 9.44
N THR A 296 4.97 18.34 9.04
CA THR A 296 4.13 17.41 9.81
C THR A 296 4.77 17.09 11.16
N LEU A 297 6.05 16.74 11.18
CA LEU A 297 6.79 16.49 12.43
C LEU A 297 6.91 17.75 13.28
N LYS A 298 7.22 18.91 12.67
CA LYS A 298 7.39 20.18 13.38
C LYS A 298 6.13 20.62 14.10
N TYR A 299 4.98 20.52 13.44
CA TYR A 299 3.69 20.99 13.95
C TYR A 299 2.82 19.89 14.54
N GLU A 300 3.21 18.63 14.41
CA GLU A 300 2.48 17.42 14.84
C GLU A 300 1.06 17.37 14.26
N TRP A 301 0.94 17.71 12.99
CA TRP A 301 -0.31 17.72 12.24
C TRP A 301 0.01 17.52 10.74
N PRO A 302 -0.87 16.91 9.92
CA PRO A 302 -2.20 16.38 10.22
C PRO A 302 -2.18 15.08 11.04
N THR A 303 -3.20 14.93 11.92
CA THR A 303 -3.46 13.70 12.67
C THR A 303 -4.56 12.88 12.02
N VAL A 304 -4.47 11.56 12.14
CA VAL A 304 -5.55 10.64 11.78
C VAL A 304 -6.23 10.17 13.06
N GLU A 305 -7.50 10.51 13.19
CA GLU A 305 -8.35 10.13 14.30
C GLU A 305 -9.53 9.29 13.82
N LEU A 306 -9.99 8.37 14.64
CA LEU A 306 -11.12 7.49 14.37
C LEU A 306 -12.06 7.49 15.57
N ASP A 307 -13.34 7.42 15.29
CA ASP A 307 -14.35 7.14 16.32
C ASP A 307 -14.04 5.81 17.01
N GLU A 308 -14.24 5.74 18.33
CA GLU A 308 -13.86 4.59 19.16
C GLU A 308 -14.63 3.31 18.79
N GLU A 309 -15.91 3.42 18.46
CA GLU A 309 -16.73 2.28 18.07
C GLU A 309 -16.25 1.75 16.70
N LEU A 310 -16.07 2.65 15.73
CA LEU A 310 -15.54 2.31 14.41
C LEU A 310 -14.16 1.65 14.53
N ARG A 311 -13.27 2.23 15.32
CA ARG A 311 -11.91 1.72 15.54
C ARG A 311 -11.95 0.29 16.12
N THR A 312 -12.80 0.06 17.09
CA THR A 312 -12.94 -1.24 17.76
C THR A 312 -13.45 -2.31 16.79
N GLU A 313 -14.47 -2.00 15.98
CA GLU A 313 -14.98 -2.94 14.98
C GLU A 313 -13.97 -3.22 13.87
N ALA A 314 -13.31 -2.20 13.34
CA ALA A 314 -12.29 -2.33 12.29
C ALA A 314 -11.04 -3.08 12.77
N LYS A 315 -10.74 -3.09 14.07
CA LYS A 315 -9.61 -3.81 14.66
C LYS A 315 -9.75 -5.33 14.54
N LYS A 316 -10.95 -5.86 14.70
CA LYS A 316 -11.20 -7.32 14.72
C LYS A 316 -10.65 -8.04 13.48
N PRO A 317 -11.03 -7.66 12.24
CA PRO A 317 -10.53 -8.32 11.05
C PRO A 317 -9.03 -8.11 10.79
N ILE A 318 -8.44 -6.99 11.27
CA ILE A 318 -7.01 -6.74 11.17
C ILE A 318 -6.23 -7.68 12.11
N ILE A 319 -6.66 -7.81 13.38
CA ILE A 319 -6.01 -8.72 14.33
C ILE A 319 -6.08 -10.15 13.82
N ARG A 320 -7.24 -10.59 13.30
CA ARG A 320 -7.38 -11.92 12.70
C ARG A 320 -6.39 -12.13 11.56
N MET A 321 -6.17 -11.14 10.70
CA MET A 321 -5.16 -11.18 9.66
C MET A 321 -3.75 -11.36 10.25
N LEU A 322 -3.38 -10.56 11.27
CA LEU A 322 -2.06 -10.60 11.88
C LEU A 322 -1.79 -11.95 12.57
N GLU A 323 -2.80 -12.54 13.19
CA GLU A 323 -2.70 -13.87 13.81
C GLU A 323 -2.43 -14.98 12.80
N LEU A 324 -3.07 -14.94 11.63
CA LEU A 324 -2.89 -15.91 10.54
C LEU A 324 -1.63 -15.62 9.68
N SER A 325 -0.93 -14.52 9.93
CA SER A 325 0.29 -14.13 9.19
C SER A 325 1.59 -14.35 9.98
N LYS A 326 1.52 -15.09 11.09
CA LYS A 326 2.67 -15.41 11.95
C LYS A 326 3.47 -16.58 11.40
#